data_442a5003efe27429532107dd355b5ef0
#
_entry.id   442a5003efe27429532107dd355b5ef0
#
_cell.length_a   1.000
_cell.length_b   1.000
_cell.length_c   1.000
_cell.angle_alpha   90.00
_cell.angle_beta   90.00
_cell.angle_gamma   90.00
#
_symmetry.space_group_name_H-M   'P 1'
#
loop_
_entity.id
_entity.type
_entity.pdbx_description
1 polymer ?
#
loop_
_entity_poly.entity_id
_entity_poly.type
_entity_poly.pdbx_seq_one_letter_code
_entity_poly.pdbx_strand_id
1 'polypeptide(L)'
;MNEDREVLKLVGARIRALRKERGYSQESLGEKGGFHFSYIGQIERGEKNVSLVNLAKIAESLDVNLIQLFAYVEEDFHFTESEKLIQELVAMLRNASPESIHLTKNVIREILKGS
;
A
#
# COMPACT_ATOMS: atom_id res chain seq x y z
N MET A 1 7.04 -0.42 -21.12
CA MET A 1 6.67 -1.74 -20.61
C MET A 1 5.42 -1.63 -19.76
N ASN A 2 4.51 -2.58 -19.90
CA ASN A 2 3.22 -2.53 -19.21
C ASN A 2 3.36 -2.59 -17.68
N GLU A 3 4.32 -3.38 -17.19
CA GLU A 3 4.55 -3.52 -15.74
C GLU A 3 5.02 -2.21 -15.12
N ASP A 4 5.91 -1.48 -15.78
CA ASP A 4 6.40 -0.19 -15.27
C ASP A 4 5.26 0.82 -15.16
N ARG A 5 4.42 0.87 -16.19
CA ARG A 5 3.26 1.77 -16.20
C ARG A 5 2.22 1.35 -15.18
N GLU A 6 2.07 0.06 -14.96
CA GLU A 6 1.12 -0.46 -13.98
C GLU A 6 1.49 0.01 -12.57
N VAL A 7 2.77 -0.08 -12.20
CA VAL A 7 3.24 0.41 -10.90
C VAL A 7 2.95 1.88 -10.75
N LEU A 8 3.24 2.69 -11.78
CA LEU A 8 3.01 4.13 -11.74
C LEU A 8 1.53 4.46 -11.57
N LYS A 9 0.66 3.74 -12.25
CA LYS A 9 -0.78 3.94 -12.13
C LYS A 9 -1.31 3.56 -10.75
N LEU A 10 -0.81 2.46 -10.20
CA LEU A 10 -1.25 2.00 -8.88
C LEU A 10 -0.83 2.97 -7.78
N VAL A 11 0.43 3.41 -7.80
CA VAL A 11 0.92 4.40 -6.84
C VAL A 11 0.18 5.72 -7.02
N GLY A 12 -0.02 6.14 -8.26
CA GLY A 12 -0.75 7.37 -8.56
C GLY A 12 -2.18 7.34 -8.06
N ALA A 13 -2.88 6.23 -8.26
CA ALA A 13 -4.24 6.04 -7.77
C ALA A 13 -4.30 6.08 -6.24
N ARG A 14 -3.30 5.50 -5.58
CA ARG A 14 -3.21 5.52 -4.12
C ARG A 14 -3.01 6.93 -3.60
N ILE A 15 -2.13 7.70 -4.25
CA ILE A 15 -1.90 9.10 -3.89
C ILE A 15 -3.20 9.91 -4.03
N ARG A 16 -3.92 9.71 -5.13
CA ARG A 16 -5.19 10.38 -5.36
C ARG A 16 -6.21 10.04 -4.28
N ALA A 17 -6.32 8.77 -3.92
CA ALA A 17 -7.25 8.32 -2.88
C ALA A 17 -6.92 8.98 -1.54
N LEU A 18 -5.65 8.98 -1.15
CA LEU A 18 -5.20 9.61 0.10
C LEU A 18 -5.43 11.11 0.08
N ARG A 19 -5.16 11.76 -1.05
CA ARG A 19 -5.40 13.20 -1.21
C ARG A 19 -6.87 13.53 -0.98
N LYS A 20 -7.76 12.82 -1.65
CA LYS A 20 -9.21 13.05 -1.52
C LYS A 20 -9.71 12.76 -0.11
N GLU A 21 -9.20 11.71 0.50
CA GLU A 21 -9.55 11.35 1.87
C GLU A 21 -9.23 12.47 2.84
N ARG A 22 -8.15 13.22 2.58
CA ARG A 22 -7.75 14.33 3.42
C ARG A 22 -8.35 15.68 2.99
N GLY A 23 -9.18 15.67 1.96
CA GLY A 23 -9.85 16.87 1.49
C GLY A 23 -8.96 17.85 0.74
N TYR A 24 -7.82 17.39 0.24
CA TYR A 24 -6.93 18.26 -0.54
C TYR A 24 -7.27 18.24 -2.01
N SER A 25 -7.12 19.41 -2.66
CA SER A 25 -7.09 19.50 -4.12
C SER A 25 -5.67 19.16 -4.60
N GLN A 26 -5.52 18.97 -5.90
CA GLN A 26 -4.18 18.81 -6.48
C GLN A 26 -3.33 20.06 -6.22
N GLU A 27 -3.94 21.24 -6.26
CA GLU A 27 -3.24 22.49 -5.98
C GLU A 27 -2.78 22.57 -4.54
N SER A 28 -3.64 22.27 -3.58
CA SER A 28 -3.27 22.36 -2.18
C SER A 28 -2.23 21.32 -1.80
N LEU A 29 -2.30 20.11 -2.35
CA LEU A 29 -1.27 19.11 -2.12
C LEU A 29 0.07 19.57 -2.72
N GLY A 30 0.03 20.11 -3.93
CA GLY A 30 1.21 20.64 -4.58
C GLY A 30 1.88 21.74 -3.76
N GLU A 31 1.10 22.66 -3.22
CA GLU A 31 1.62 23.73 -2.36
C GLU A 31 2.31 23.18 -1.11
N LYS A 32 1.71 22.18 -0.46
CA LYS A 32 2.30 21.57 0.73
C LYS A 32 3.63 20.90 0.43
N GLY A 33 3.75 20.24 -0.72
CA GLY A 33 4.95 19.51 -1.09
C GLY A 33 5.97 20.28 -1.90
N GLY A 34 5.62 21.49 -2.34
CA GLY A 34 6.49 22.29 -3.21
C GLY A 34 6.42 21.83 -4.66
N PHE A 35 5.30 21.32 -5.12
CA PHE A 35 5.10 20.84 -6.48
C PHE A 35 4.03 21.65 -7.20
N HIS A 36 4.19 21.78 -8.51
CA HIS A 36 3.14 22.35 -9.34
C HIS A 36 1.95 21.38 -9.39
N PHE A 37 0.72 21.92 -9.42
CA PHE A 37 -0.46 21.06 -9.42
C PHE A 37 -0.53 20.12 -10.62
N SER A 38 -0.01 20.55 -11.78
CA SER A 38 -0.01 19.70 -12.97
C SER A 38 0.87 18.47 -12.79
N TYR A 39 1.97 18.61 -12.02
CA TYR A 39 2.82 17.48 -11.69
C TYR A 39 2.09 16.46 -10.82
N ILE A 40 1.33 16.94 -9.83
CA ILE A 40 0.51 16.06 -9.00
C ILE A 40 -0.50 15.30 -9.87
N GLY A 41 -1.17 15.99 -10.79
CA GLY A 41 -2.11 15.36 -11.71
C GLY A 41 -1.45 14.28 -12.58
N GLN A 42 -0.27 14.56 -13.09
CA GLN A 42 0.48 13.60 -13.91
C GLN A 42 0.88 12.36 -13.10
N ILE A 43 1.30 12.57 -11.85
CA ILE A 43 1.64 11.46 -10.95
C ILE A 43 0.41 10.59 -10.70
N GLU A 44 -0.72 11.22 -10.41
CA GLU A 44 -1.96 10.49 -10.11
C GLU A 44 -2.44 9.66 -11.30
N ARG A 45 -2.16 10.09 -12.52
CA ARG A 45 -2.52 9.34 -13.72
C ARG A 45 -1.46 8.32 -14.15
N GLY A 46 -0.36 8.23 -13.42
CA GLY A 46 0.71 7.30 -13.75
C GLY A 46 1.55 7.74 -14.94
N GLU A 47 1.58 9.02 -15.25
CA GLU A 47 2.29 9.57 -16.41
C GLU A 47 3.73 9.97 -16.13
N LYS A 48 4.13 9.98 -14.86
CA LYS A 48 5.48 10.37 -14.44
C LYS A 48 6.15 9.28 -13.63
N ASN A 49 7.40 9.04 -13.94
CA ASN A 49 8.25 8.17 -13.14
C ASN A 49 8.79 8.99 -11.97
N VAL A 50 8.15 8.88 -10.83
CA VAL A 50 8.44 9.71 -9.65
C VAL A 50 9.62 9.15 -8.89
N SER A 51 10.56 10.03 -8.52
CA SER A 51 11.70 9.63 -7.69
C SER A 51 11.23 9.26 -6.27
N LEU A 52 12.02 8.43 -5.59
CA LEU A 52 11.72 8.09 -4.20
C LEU A 52 11.71 9.34 -3.31
N VAL A 53 12.59 10.29 -3.58
CA VAL A 53 12.63 11.55 -2.82
C VAL A 53 11.32 12.31 -2.98
N ASN A 54 10.82 12.41 -4.19
CA ASN A 54 9.57 13.11 -4.44
C ASN A 54 8.37 12.35 -3.85
N LEU A 55 8.39 11.01 -3.91
CA LEU A 55 7.36 10.22 -3.25
C LEU A 55 7.36 10.44 -1.75
N ALA A 56 8.54 10.51 -1.13
CA ALA A 56 8.66 10.79 0.29
C ALA A 56 8.09 12.16 0.64
N LYS A 57 8.34 13.17 -0.18
CA LYS A 57 7.78 14.51 0.01
C LYS A 57 6.26 14.52 -0.11
N ILE A 58 5.73 13.77 -1.05
CA ILE A 58 4.28 13.64 -1.23
C ILE A 58 3.66 12.94 -0.01
N ALA A 59 4.28 11.86 0.45
CA ALA A 59 3.80 11.14 1.63
C ALA A 59 3.78 12.06 2.85
N GLU A 60 4.85 12.82 3.06
CA GLU A 60 4.92 13.79 4.16
C GLU A 60 3.81 14.83 4.05
N SER A 61 3.57 15.33 2.84
CA SER A 61 2.51 16.32 2.58
C SER A 61 1.11 15.75 2.85
N LEU A 62 0.95 14.45 2.68
CA LEU A 62 -0.30 13.73 2.97
C LEU A 62 -0.36 13.25 4.42
N ASP A 63 0.68 13.50 5.19
CA ASP A 63 0.79 13.05 6.59
C ASP A 63 0.70 11.53 6.72
N VAL A 64 1.37 10.83 5.83
CA VAL A 64 1.46 9.36 5.84
C VAL A 64 2.92 8.93 5.68
N ASN A 65 3.19 7.68 5.99
CA ASN A 65 4.50 7.06 5.73
C ASN A 65 4.63 6.72 4.26
N LEU A 66 5.86 6.70 3.76
CA LEU A 66 6.13 6.31 2.38
C LEU A 66 5.53 4.92 2.07
N ILE A 67 5.60 4.00 3.03
CA ILE A 67 5.06 2.65 2.88
C ILE A 67 3.56 2.68 2.53
N GLN A 68 2.83 3.63 3.09
CA GLN A 68 1.39 3.74 2.84
C GLN A 68 1.05 4.08 1.39
N LEU A 69 1.99 4.66 0.65
CA LEU A 69 1.80 4.90 -0.77
C LEU A 69 1.82 3.60 -1.59
N PHE A 70 2.39 2.55 -1.03
CA PHE A 70 2.46 1.23 -1.68
C PHE A 70 1.43 0.25 -1.12
N ALA A 71 0.49 0.73 -0.31
CA ALA A 71 -0.53 -0.14 0.31
C ALA A 71 -1.50 -0.75 -0.72
N TYR A 72 -1.50 -0.23 -1.95
CA TYR A 72 -2.30 -0.80 -3.03
C TYR A 72 -1.99 -2.28 -3.28
N VAL A 73 -0.77 -2.70 -2.91
CA VAL A 73 -0.35 -4.09 -3.09
C VAL A 73 -1.31 -5.05 -2.40
N GLU A 74 -1.86 -4.65 -1.25
CA GLU A 74 -2.78 -5.49 -0.50
C GLU A 74 -4.19 -5.52 -1.11
N GLU A 75 -4.57 -4.47 -1.81
CA GLU A 75 -5.92 -4.30 -2.33
C GLU A 75 -6.06 -4.69 -3.81
N ASP A 76 -5.08 -4.32 -4.63
CA ASP A 76 -5.18 -4.41 -6.07
C ASP A 76 -4.41 -5.57 -6.71
N PHE A 77 -3.50 -6.19 -5.96
CA PHE A 77 -2.88 -7.42 -6.44
C PHE A 77 -3.84 -8.58 -6.24
N HIS A 78 -3.96 -9.38 -7.28
CA HIS A 78 -4.81 -10.57 -7.22
C HIS A 78 -4.09 -11.67 -6.47
N PHE A 79 -4.27 -11.71 -5.17
CA PHE A 79 -3.76 -12.80 -4.36
C PHE A 79 -4.51 -14.07 -4.70
N THR A 80 -3.80 -15.21 -4.68
CA THR A 80 -4.45 -16.50 -4.79
C THR A 80 -5.35 -16.71 -3.57
N GLU A 81 -6.27 -17.64 -3.67
CA GLU A 81 -7.15 -17.97 -2.55
C GLU A 81 -6.33 -18.41 -1.33
N SER A 82 -5.25 -19.18 -1.58
CA SER A 82 -4.34 -19.61 -0.52
C SER A 82 -3.66 -18.42 0.16
N GLU A 83 -3.23 -17.44 -0.59
CA GLU A 83 -2.59 -16.25 -0.01
C GLU A 83 -3.55 -15.42 0.83
N LYS A 84 -4.80 -15.32 0.39
CA LYS A 84 -5.84 -14.62 1.18
C LYS A 84 -6.06 -15.32 2.50
N LEU A 85 -6.13 -16.65 2.49
CA LEU A 85 -6.30 -17.44 3.71
C LEU A 85 -5.11 -17.29 4.65
N ILE A 86 -3.90 -17.26 4.10
CA ILE A 86 -2.68 -17.04 4.89
C ILE A 86 -2.75 -15.67 5.57
N GLN A 87 -3.17 -14.63 4.85
CA GLN A 87 -3.29 -13.30 5.43
C GLN A 87 -4.34 -13.24 6.52
N GLU A 88 -5.45 -13.95 6.36
CA GLU A 88 -6.47 -14.06 7.41
C GLU A 88 -5.92 -14.71 8.66
N LEU A 89 -5.16 -15.78 8.50
CA LEU A 89 -4.52 -16.47 9.63
C LEU A 89 -3.53 -15.55 10.35
N VAL A 90 -2.72 -14.83 9.61
CA VAL A 90 -1.78 -13.86 10.19
C VAL A 90 -2.51 -12.78 10.97
N ALA A 91 -3.60 -12.25 10.41
CA ALA A 91 -4.40 -11.24 11.09
C ALA A 91 -4.99 -11.76 12.41
N MET A 92 -5.47 -12.99 12.41
CA MET A 92 -5.99 -13.63 13.63
C MET A 92 -4.91 -13.75 14.70
N LEU A 93 -3.71 -14.10 14.29
CA LEU A 93 -2.60 -14.33 15.22
C LEU A 93 -2.00 -13.03 15.78
N ARG A 94 -2.12 -11.91 15.07
CA ARG A 94 -1.52 -10.64 15.52
C ARG A 94 -2.06 -10.16 16.86
N ASN A 95 -3.33 -10.47 17.15
CA ASN A 95 -3.97 -10.04 18.39
C ASN A 95 -4.06 -11.16 19.43
N ALA A 96 -3.47 -12.31 19.14
CA ALA A 96 -3.53 -13.46 20.05
C ALA A 96 -2.40 -13.38 21.08
N SER A 97 -2.59 -14.06 22.22
CA SER A 97 -1.55 -14.15 23.23
C SER A 97 -0.37 -14.98 22.73
N PRO A 98 0.83 -14.78 23.28
CA PRO A 98 1.98 -15.62 22.92
C PRO A 98 1.70 -17.11 23.09
N GLU A 99 0.95 -17.49 24.14
CA GLU A 99 0.59 -18.87 24.38
C GLU A 99 -0.28 -19.44 23.26
N SER A 100 -1.29 -18.66 22.83
CA SER A 100 -2.17 -19.06 21.74
C SER A 100 -1.43 -19.18 20.43
N ILE A 101 -0.49 -18.26 20.17
CA ILE A 101 0.34 -18.31 18.97
C ILE A 101 1.19 -19.57 18.94
N HIS A 102 1.80 -19.88 20.08
CA HIS A 102 2.66 -21.06 20.20
C HIS A 102 1.85 -22.36 20.00
N LEU A 103 0.69 -22.43 20.63
CA LEU A 103 -0.21 -23.57 20.49
C LEU A 103 -0.67 -23.74 19.05
N THR A 104 -1.06 -22.64 18.40
CA THR A 104 -1.49 -22.66 16.99
C THR A 104 -0.36 -23.15 16.10
N LYS A 105 0.86 -22.72 16.35
CA LYS A 105 2.05 -23.17 15.61
C LYS A 105 2.18 -24.68 15.68
N ASN A 106 2.00 -25.27 16.84
CA ASN A 106 2.11 -26.70 17.03
C ASN A 106 0.99 -27.47 16.28
N VAL A 107 -0.23 -26.95 16.33
CA VAL A 107 -1.35 -27.55 15.61
C VAL A 107 -1.11 -27.50 14.10
N ILE A 108 -0.68 -26.36 13.58
CA ILE A 108 -0.38 -26.19 12.16
C ILE A 108 0.71 -27.18 11.73
N ARG A 109 1.74 -27.31 12.55
CA ARG A 109 2.83 -28.26 12.27
C ARG A 109 2.30 -29.67 12.10
N GLU A 110 1.40 -30.11 12.97
CA GLU A 110 0.81 -31.43 12.90
C GLU A 110 -0.05 -31.61 11.65
N ILE A 111 -0.83 -30.59 11.32
CA ILE A 111 -1.68 -30.62 10.12
C ILE A 111 -0.81 -30.77 8.86
N LEU A 112 0.29 -30.00 8.78
CA LEU A 112 1.14 -30.00 7.60
C LEU A 112 1.95 -31.28 7.44
N LYS A 113 2.17 -32.04 8.51
CA LYS A 113 2.83 -33.34 8.43
C LYS A 113 2.04 -34.35 7.61
N GLY A 114 0.71 -34.17 7.56
CA GLY A 114 -0.19 -35.05 6.83
C GLY A 114 -0.33 -34.73 5.35
N SER A 115 0.33 -33.67 4.88
CA SER A 115 0.16 -33.20 3.51
C SER A 115 1.35 -33.46 2.59
#